data_b0d65e2146fedd6fca216f8890a940e1
#
_entry.id   b0d65e2146fedd6fca216f8890a940e1
#
_cell.length_a   1.000
_cell.length_b   1.000
_cell.length_c   1.000
_cell.angle_alpha   90.00
_cell.angle_beta   90.00
_cell.angle_gamma   90.00
#
_symmetry.space_group_name_H-M   'P 1'
#
loop_
_entity.id
_entity.type
_entity.pdbx_description
1 polymer ?
#
loop_
_entity_poly.entity_id
_entity_poly.type
_entity_poly.pdbx_seq_one_letter_code
_entity_poly.pdbx_strand_id
1 'polypeptide(L)'
;MENQQQDIIKNQVTKRRKISMEENSSIAKTTIKLKNTIVDEPLSKYKSKILPLEKELFENLNLEWGVDIISEDIPLIDINNNEYYCHLIRTANPDPDKDNFLFIHGFITSGLHFFALIPYLIKRYNIFIPDTIGMGFSCRPQVKFSSPKQTEDFLISIYHIIIENIFFKNLYNIKKEYYLCGHSLGGFIASRYMLKYPKGIKKVLLLSPAGITNHKIPGTNIGSNMNCCFYCLYIIALTCLWPCKIRAQDLYICCCFHNCIKESYGFYDFNLDEEEIKKNKDGSKFIVDEEKFKEILSNLAILSLEYPGDLNDCIYYLFTLPPSSTFLPIEGSLMYLNTIDIVFVYGKNDFMDKFGAYRLNQYDPNKYKIYTTKFGGHSFAYESPKELYPIFEEFF
;
A
#
# COMPACT_ATOMS: atom_id res chain seq x y z
N MET A 1 35.57 29.02 -4.36
CA MET A 1 34.24 28.66 -4.87
C MET A 1 33.62 27.51 -4.05
N GLU A 2 34.36 26.47 -3.69
CA GLU A 2 33.83 25.36 -2.84
C GLU A 2 33.35 25.79 -1.45
N ASN A 3 34.07 26.69 -0.77
CA ASN A 3 33.65 27.18 0.55
C ASN A 3 32.33 28.00 0.50
N GLN A 4 32.08 28.76 -0.56
CA GLN A 4 30.82 29.49 -0.71
C GLN A 4 29.62 28.55 -1.00
N GLN A 5 29.85 27.49 -1.73
CA GLN A 5 28.80 26.48 -1.96
C GLN A 5 28.46 25.70 -0.67
N GLN A 6 29.45 25.38 0.17
CA GLN A 6 29.22 24.72 1.47
C GLN A 6 28.46 25.62 2.45
N ASP A 7 28.72 26.94 2.46
CA ASP A 7 28.01 27.90 3.31
C ASP A 7 26.56 28.12 2.86
N ILE A 8 26.29 28.12 1.55
CA ILE A 8 24.92 28.17 1.00
C ILE A 8 24.16 26.92 1.41
N ILE A 9 24.75 25.74 1.33
CA ILE A 9 24.14 24.48 1.73
C ILE A 9 23.85 24.46 3.23
N LYS A 10 24.81 24.87 4.09
CA LYS A 10 24.61 24.97 5.54
C LYS A 10 23.49 25.94 5.91
N ASN A 11 23.40 27.08 5.27
CA ASN A 11 22.36 28.06 5.54
C ASN A 11 20.97 27.57 5.08
N GLN A 12 20.89 26.84 3.98
CA GLN A 12 19.64 26.22 3.54
C GLN A 12 19.19 25.10 4.47
N VAL A 13 20.11 24.27 4.98
CA VAL A 13 19.83 23.22 5.97
C VAL A 13 19.32 23.80 7.29
N THR A 14 19.96 24.88 7.76
CA THR A 14 19.57 25.55 9.02
C THR A 14 18.22 26.22 8.90
N LYS A 15 17.92 26.88 7.76
CA LYS A 15 16.62 27.50 7.48
C LYS A 15 15.49 26.47 7.39
N ARG A 16 15.76 25.29 6.81
CA ARG A 16 14.78 24.21 6.72
C ARG A 16 14.57 23.47 8.05
N ARG A 17 15.61 23.30 8.91
CA ARG A 17 15.44 22.82 10.27
C ARG A 17 14.51 23.73 11.09
N LYS A 18 14.62 25.04 10.91
CA LYS A 18 13.74 25.99 11.57
C LYS A 18 12.30 25.90 11.06
N ILE A 19 12.11 25.77 9.75
CA ILE A 19 10.80 25.57 9.12
C ILE A 19 10.19 24.23 9.59
N SER A 20 10.95 23.16 9.66
CA SER A 20 10.47 21.85 10.15
C SER A 20 10.10 21.87 11.65
N MET A 21 10.78 22.68 12.46
CA MET A 21 10.42 22.88 13.88
C MET A 21 9.17 23.74 14.05
N GLU A 22 8.99 24.77 13.21
CA GLU A 22 7.79 25.60 13.20
C GLU A 22 6.58 24.86 12.62
N GLU A 23 6.76 24.00 11.60
CA GLU A 23 5.73 23.12 11.07
C GLU A 23 5.28 22.09 12.10
N ASN A 24 6.19 21.48 12.88
CA ASN A 24 5.84 20.57 13.97
C ASN A 24 5.02 21.24 15.08
N SER A 25 5.17 22.54 15.29
CA SER A 25 4.32 23.31 16.24
C SER A 25 2.96 23.70 15.64
N SER A 26 2.82 23.77 14.34
CA SER A 26 1.57 24.11 13.65
C SER A 26 0.65 22.88 13.43
N ILE A 27 1.22 21.68 13.37
CA ILE A 27 0.49 20.41 13.20
C ILE A 27 -0.46 20.14 14.38
N ALA A 28 -0.15 20.67 15.57
CA ALA A 28 -1.03 20.57 16.75
C ALA A 28 -2.37 21.35 16.58
N LYS A 29 -2.59 22.06 15.49
CA LYS A 29 -3.77 22.93 15.31
C LYS A 29 -4.65 22.63 14.10
N THR A 30 -4.35 21.61 13.30
CA THR A 30 -5.26 21.22 12.21
C THR A 30 -6.36 20.33 12.81
N THR A 31 -7.35 20.96 13.40
CA THR A 31 -8.53 20.26 13.93
C THR A 31 -9.36 19.79 12.74
N ILE A 32 -9.18 18.55 12.33
CA ILE A 32 -10.13 17.87 11.44
C ILE A 32 -11.38 17.64 12.29
N LYS A 33 -12.42 18.43 12.07
CA LYS A 33 -13.74 18.19 12.70
C LYS A 33 -14.34 16.96 12.02
N LEU A 34 -14.10 15.79 12.59
CA LEU A 34 -14.86 14.60 12.29
C LEU A 34 -16.25 14.75 12.89
N LYS A 35 -17.29 14.55 12.11
CA LYS A 35 -18.60 14.29 12.71
C LYS A 35 -18.51 12.89 13.33
N ASN A 36 -18.70 12.80 14.64
CA ASN A 36 -18.79 11.55 15.38
C ASN A 36 -19.98 10.73 14.88
N THR A 37 -19.80 10.03 13.79
CA THR A 37 -20.71 8.99 13.34
C THR A 37 -19.84 7.87 12.83
N ILE A 38 -19.42 7.02 13.76
CA ILE A 38 -19.06 5.65 13.42
C ILE A 38 -20.36 5.06 12.88
N VAL A 39 -20.35 4.70 11.59
CA VAL A 39 -21.48 3.98 11.01
C VAL A 39 -21.33 2.53 11.45
N ASP A 40 -21.83 2.21 12.65
CA ASP A 40 -21.64 0.90 13.32
C ASP A 40 -22.48 -0.23 12.71
N GLU A 41 -23.59 0.09 12.05
CA GLU A 41 -24.55 -0.91 11.60
C GLU A 41 -24.14 -1.71 10.33
N PRO A 42 -23.46 -1.15 9.35
CA PRO A 42 -23.05 -1.93 8.17
C PRO A 42 -21.94 -2.93 8.46
N LEU A 43 -21.07 -2.66 9.43
CA LEU A 43 -19.84 -3.42 9.61
C LEU A 43 -20.07 -4.83 10.12
N SER A 44 -20.96 -5.04 11.10
CA SER A 44 -21.24 -6.39 11.62
C SER A 44 -21.77 -7.33 10.54
N LYS A 45 -22.57 -6.78 9.63
CA LYS A 45 -23.10 -7.53 8.49
C LYS A 45 -22.01 -7.93 7.47
N TYR A 46 -21.02 -7.06 7.25
CA TYR A 46 -19.91 -7.36 6.35
C TYR A 46 -18.88 -8.28 6.99
N LYS A 47 -18.54 -8.08 8.26
CA LYS A 47 -17.57 -8.94 8.99
C LYS A 47 -17.96 -10.39 9.00
N SER A 48 -19.23 -10.72 9.18
CA SER A 48 -19.72 -12.11 9.15
C SER A 48 -19.48 -12.79 7.80
N LYS A 49 -19.31 -12.02 6.72
CA LYS A 49 -19.03 -12.53 5.37
C LYS A 49 -17.53 -12.54 5.06
N ILE A 50 -16.78 -11.54 5.55
CA ILE A 50 -15.36 -11.34 5.22
C ILE A 50 -14.49 -12.43 5.85
N LEU A 51 -14.59 -12.62 7.17
CA LEU A 51 -13.74 -13.57 7.90
C LEU A 51 -13.78 -14.99 7.34
N PRO A 52 -14.95 -15.59 7.02
CA PRO A 52 -14.98 -16.90 6.39
C PRO A 52 -14.28 -16.96 5.03
N LEU A 53 -14.43 -15.92 4.21
CA LEU A 53 -13.81 -15.86 2.89
C LEU A 53 -12.28 -15.66 2.99
N GLU A 54 -11.80 -14.85 3.92
CA GLU A 54 -10.36 -14.70 4.17
C GLU A 54 -9.74 -15.99 4.68
N LYS A 55 -10.39 -16.64 5.63
CA LYS A 55 -9.96 -17.97 6.11
C LYS A 55 -9.86 -18.94 4.95
N GLU A 56 -10.90 -19.06 4.14
CA GLU A 56 -10.94 -19.94 2.98
C GLU A 56 -9.85 -19.59 1.95
N LEU A 57 -9.60 -18.30 1.71
CA LEU A 57 -8.53 -17.81 0.83
C LEU A 57 -7.16 -18.31 1.30
N PHE A 58 -6.83 -18.09 2.58
CA PHE A 58 -5.52 -18.46 3.10
C PHE A 58 -5.34 -19.98 3.24
N GLU A 59 -6.39 -20.71 3.58
CA GLU A 59 -6.37 -22.18 3.55
C GLU A 59 -6.14 -22.72 2.12
N ASN A 60 -6.68 -22.08 1.09
CA ASN A 60 -6.36 -22.37 -0.31
C ASN A 60 -4.93 -21.99 -0.74
N LEU A 61 -4.25 -21.16 0.03
CA LEU A 61 -2.80 -20.88 -0.13
C LEU A 61 -1.93 -21.80 0.75
N ASN A 62 -2.51 -22.86 1.29
CA ASN A 62 -1.84 -23.81 2.20
C ASN A 62 -1.29 -23.14 3.48
N LEU A 63 -2.00 -22.14 3.98
CA LEU A 63 -1.73 -21.47 5.26
C LEU A 63 -2.81 -21.85 6.27
N GLU A 64 -2.40 -22.32 7.44
CA GLU A 64 -3.34 -22.73 8.48
C GLU A 64 -3.85 -21.48 9.23
N TRP A 65 -5.17 -21.22 9.14
CA TRP A 65 -5.79 -20.09 9.81
C TRP A 65 -5.68 -20.21 11.33
N GLY A 66 -5.26 -19.12 11.99
CA GLY A 66 -5.03 -19.07 13.43
C GLY A 66 -3.70 -19.65 13.89
N VAL A 67 -2.95 -20.31 13.01
CA VAL A 67 -1.62 -20.88 13.27
C VAL A 67 -0.55 -20.10 12.49
N ASP A 68 -0.68 -20.04 11.17
CA ASP A 68 0.24 -19.31 10.31
C ASP A 68 -0.20 -17.85 10.18
N ILE A 69 -1.47 -17.61 9.87
CA ILE A 69 -2.03 -16.31 9.52
C ILE A 69 -3.39 -16.09 10.17
N ILE A 70 -3.72 -14.83 10.43
CA ILE A 70 -5.01 -14.40 10.94
C ILE A 70 -5.31 -12.97 10.47
N SER A 71 -6.59 -12.60 10.41
CA SER A 71 -6.99 -11.19 10.36
C SER A 71 -7.78 -10.80 11.60
N GLU A 72 -7.62 -9.56 12.01
CA GLU A 72 -8.31 -8.98 13.17
C GLU A 72 -8.50 -7.47 12.98
N ASP A 73 -9.40 -6.89 13.77
CA ASP A 73 -9.55 -5.44 13.81
C ASP A 73 -8.84 -4.89 15.05
N ILE A 74 -7.87 -4.03 14.82
CA ILE A 74 -7.20 -3.31 15.91
C ILE A 74 -7.85 -1.95 16.15
N PRO A 75 -8.21 -1.64 17.41
CA PRO A 75 -8.74 -0.32 17.75
C PRO A 75 -7.64 0.73 17.71
N LEU A 76 -7.95 1.88 17.15
CA LEU A 76 -7.06 3.02 17.04
C LEU A 76 -7.73 4.25 17.61
N ILE A 77 -6.97 5.08 18.32
CA ILE A 77 -7.44 6.36 18.85
C ILE A 77 -6.45 7.44 18.41
N ASP A 78 -6.95 8.48 17.77
CA ASP A 78 -6.13 9.62 17.38
C ASP A 78 -5.94 10.64 18.52
N ILE A 79 -5.12 11.67 18.27
CA ILE A 79 -4.83 12.72 19.26
C ILE A 79 -6.04 13.60 19.63
N ASN A 80 -7.13 13.49 18.87
CA ASN A 80 -8.39 14.20 19.12
C ASN A 80 -9.43 13.29 19.78
N ASN A 81 -9.03 12.09 20.25
CA ASN A 81 -9.89 11.04 20.78
C ASN A 81 -10.95 10.53 19.77
N ASN A 82 -10.68 10.62 18.48
CA ASN A 82 -11.51 9.93 17.49
C ASN A 82 -11.12 8.45 17.48
N GLU A 83 -12.14 7.60 17.48
CA GLU A 83 -11.99 6.15 17.47
C GLU A 83 -12.08 5.62 16.04
N TYR A 84 -11.17 4.71 15.70
CA TYR A 84 -11.13 3.99 14.44
C TYR A 84 -10.92 2.51 14.73
N TYR A 85 -11.12 1.66 13.73
CA TYR A 85 -10.55 0.32 13.72
C TYR A 85 -9.87 0.09 12.38
N CYS A 86 -8.76 -0.61 12.43
CA CYS A 86 -7.97 -1.01 11.29
C CYS A 86 -8.07 -2.52 11.15
N HIS A 87 -8.52 -2.99 10.00
CA HIS A 87 -8.45 -4.40 9.64
C HIS A 87 -7.00 -4.74 9.34
N LEU A 88 -6.48 -5.76 10.00
CA LEU A 88 -5.07 -6.16 9.95
C LEU A 88 -4.95 -7.65 9.63
N ILE A 89 -4.37 -7.98 8.49
CA ILE A 89 -3.90 -9.32 8.19
C ILE A 89 -2.48 -9.44 8.76
N ARG A 90 -2.21 -10.50 9.51
CA ARG A 90 -0.89 -10.68 10.12
C ARG A 90 -0.51 -12.14 10.37
N THR A 91 0.78 -12.40 10.60
CA THR A 91 1.25 -13.65 11.19
C THR A 91 0.46 -13.91 12.49
N ALA A 92 -0.13 -15.11 12.62
CA ALA A 92 -0.99 -15.42 13.76
C ALA A 92 -0.22 -15.43 15.08
N ASN A 93 0.94 -16.10 15.08
CA ASN A 93 1.84 -16.21 16.23
C ASN A 93 3.21 -15.61 15.84
N PRO A 94 3.39 -14.27 15.96
CA PRO A 94 4.63 -13.63 15.57
C PRO A 94 5.81 -14.13 16.41
N ASP A 95 6.91 -14.46 15.74
CA ASP A 95 8.14 -14.91 16.36
C ASP A 95 9.00 -13.70 16.76
N PRO A 96 9.36 -13.52 18.04
CA PRO A 96 10.15 -12.36 18.48
C PRO A 96 11.56 -12.32 17.87
N ASP A 97 12.08 -13.43 17.37
CA ASP A 97 13.40 -13.51 16.76
C ASP A 97 13.40 -13.18 15.27
N LYS A 98 12.25 -13.31 14.60
CA LYS A 98 12.10 -12.91 13.20
C LYS A 98 12.08 -11.39 13.03
N ASP A 99 12.49 -10.95 11.85
CA ASP A 99 12.30 -9.57 11.44
C ASP A 99 10.84 -9.32 11.02
N ASN A 100 10.40 -8.08 11.15
CA ASN A 100 9.04 -7.69 10.86
C ASN A 100 8.95 -7.00 9.50
N PHE A 101 7.87 -7.26 8.77
CA PHE A 101 7.57 -6.60 7.50
C PHE A 101 6.17 -6.00 7.52
N LEU A 102 6.06 -4.69 7.32
CA LEU A 102 4.80 -3.96 7.21
C LEU A 102 4.52 -3.62 5.73
N PHE A 103 3.30 -3.92 5.27
CA PHE A 103 2.88 -3.67 3.89
C PHE A 103 1.75 -2.65 3.84
N ILE A 104 1.85 -1.67 2.94
CA ILE A 104 0.84 -0.64 2.68
C ILE A 104 0.33 -0.83 1.25
N HIS A 105 -0.96 -1.15 1.12
CA HIS A 105 -1.59 -1.42 -0.17
C HIS A 105 -1.92 -0.16 -0.98
N GLY A 106 -2.28 -0.33 -2.25
CA GLY A 106 -2.63 0.73 -3.18
C GLY A 106 -4.04 1.28 -3.03
N PHE A 107 -4.40 2.20 -3.93
CA PHE A 107 -5.72 2.81 -4.00
C PHE A 107 -6.78 1.78 -4.43
N ILE A 108 -7.98 1.87 -3.86
CA ILE A 108 -9.14 0.95 -4.11
C ILE A 108 -8.84 -0.54 -3.99
N THR A 109 -7.80 -0.90 -3.23
CA THR A 109 -7.47 -2.28 -2.90
C THR A 109 -7.54 -2.50 -1.38
N SER A 110 -7.13 -3.67 -0.94
CA SER A 110 -6.98 -4.02 0.48
C SER A 110 -5.61 -4.67 0.70
N GLY A 111 -5.31 -5.07 1.91
CA GLY A 111 -4.11 -5.84 2.24
C GLY A 111 -4.00 -7.14 1.45
N LEU A 112 -5.12 -7.64 0.96
CA LEU A 112 -5.15 -8.81 0.08
C LEU A 112 -4.42 -8.59 -1.26
N HIS A 113 -4.04 -7.36 -1.61
CA HIS A 113 -3.16 -7.13 -2.77
C HIS A 113 -1.85 -7.92 -2.71
N PHE A 114 -1.39 -8.25 -1.51
CA PHE A 114 -0.14 -8.97 -1.29
C PHE A 114 -0.30 -10.49 -1.06
N PHE A 115 -1.51 -11.04 -1.24
CA PHE A 115 -1.82 -12.43 -0.92
C PHE A 115 -0.82 -13.44 -1.49
N ALA A 116 -0.36 -13.21 -2.71
CA ALA A 116 0.54 -14.10 -3.44
C ALA A 116 1.96 -14.15 -2.85
N LEU A 117 2.37 -13.10 -2.11
CA LEU A 117 3.67 -13.03 -1.45
C LEU A 117 3.65 -13.67 -0.06
N ILE A 118 2.48 -13.80 0.57
CA ILE A 118 2.35 -14.23 1.95
C ILE A 118 2.94 -15.62 2.21
N PRO A 119 2.68 -16.66 1.39
CA PRO A 119 3.23 -18.01 1.62
C PRO A 119 4.76 -18.04 1.65
N TYR A 120 5.41 -17.20 0.85
CA TYR A 120 6.86 -17.06 0.82
C TYR A 120 7.39 -16.26 2.02
N LEU A 121 6.77 -15.13 2.31
CA LEU A 121 7.26 -14.18 3.31
C LEU A 121 7.07 -14.67 4.74
N ILE A 122 5.95 -15.33 5.05
CA ILE A 122 5.61 -15.76 6.41
C ILE A 122 6.59 -16.78 6.98
N LYS A 123 7.31 -17.51 6.11
CA LYS A 123 8.38 -18.43 6.52
C LYS A 123 9.60 -17.67 7.07
N ARG A 124 9.82 -16.44 6.65
CA ARG A 124 11.02 -15.63 6.89
C ARG A 124 10.78 -14.46 7.83
N TYR A 125 9.60 -13.86 7.78
CA TYR A 125 9.26 -12.62 8.48
C TYR A 125 7.96 -12.76 9.27
N ASN A 126 7.80 -11.95 10.30
CA ASN A 126 6.49 -11.61 10.79
C ASN A 126 5.87 -10.58 9.83
N ILE A 127 4.70 -10.85 9.31
CA ILE A 127 4.02 -9.98 8.35
C ILE A 127 2.87 -9.23 9.02
N PHE A 128 2.73 -7.94 8.65
CA PHE A 128 1.66 -7.06 9.08
C PHE A 128 1.15 -6.29 7.87
N ILE A 129 -0.11 -6.46 7.52
CA ILE A 129 -0.73 -5.89 6.33
C ILE A 129 -2.03 -5.19 6.75
N PRO A 130 -1.95 -3.95 7.28
CA PRO A 130 -3.13 -3.18 7.62
C PRO A 130 -3.86 -2.68 6.38
N ASP A 131 -5.16 -2.76 6.39
CA ASP A 131 -5.99 -2.02 5.45
C ASP A 131 -5.99 -0.53 5.80
N THR A 132 -5.74 0.30 4.80
CA THR A 132 -5.77 1.76 4.96
C THR A 132 -7.16 2.19 5.46
N ILE A 133 -7.20 3.02 6.50
CA ILE A 133 -8.46 3.60 6.99
C ILE A 133 -9.19 4.26 5.81
N GLY A 134 -10.45 3.90 5.63
CA GLY A 134 -11.25 4.33 4.49
C GLY A 134 -11.15 3.44 3.25
N MET A 135 -10.37 2.35 3.28
CA MET A 135 -10.21 1.36 2.21
C MET A 135 -10.24 -0.07 2.78
N GLY A 136 -10.29 -1.08 1.91
CA GLY A 136 -10.31 -2.48 2.31
C GLY A 136 -11.48 -2.77 3.26
N PHE A 137 -11.18 -3.37 4.39
CA PHE A 137 -12.14 -3.71 5.45
C PHE A 137 -11.97 -2.89 6.73
N SER A 138 -11.09 -1.88 6.71
CA SER A 138 -10.95 -0.89 7.77
C SER A 138 -12.16 0.06 7.84
N CYS A 139 -12.33 0.75 8.97
CA CYS A 139 -13.44 1.70 9.15
C CYS A 139 -13.43 2.81 8.09
N ARG A 140 -14.60 3.39 7.84
CA ARG A 140 -14.86 4.39 6.80
C ARG A 140 -15.26 5.74 7.43
N PRO A 141 -14.31 6.49 8.01
CA PRO A 141 -14.63 7.79 8.59
C PRO A 141 -15.06 8.77 7.50
N GLN A 142 -16.04 9.61 7.81
CA GLN A 142 -16.42 10.70 6.92
C GLN A 142 -15.41 11.85 7.06
N VAL A 143 -14.43 11.88 6.19
CA VAL A 143 -13.40 12.93 6.14
C VAL A 143 -13.58 13.75 4.88
N LYS A 144 -13.64 15.08 5.01
CA LYS A 144 -13.63 16.00 3.87
C LYS A 144 -12.26 16.63 3.77
N PHE A 145 -11.60 16.37 2.66
CA PHE A 145 -10.32 17.02 2.36
C PHE A 145 -10.52 18.35 1.67
N SER A 146 -9.61 19.29 1.90
CA SER A 146 -9.61 20.62 1.29
C SER A 146 -8.30 20.95 0.57
N SER A 147 -7.25 20.18 0.82
CA SER A 147 -5.94 20.40 0.20
C SER A 147 -5.09 19.14 0.15
N PRO A 148 -4.10 19.09 -0.76
CA PRO A 148 -3.13 17.99 -0.83
C PRO A 148 -2.41 17.75 0.50
N LYS A 149 -1.99 18.82 1.16
CA LYS A 149 -1.26 18.73 2.43
C LYS A 149 -2.11 18.14 3.56
N GLN A 150 -3.36 18.54 3.68
CA GLN A 150 -4.29 17.99 4.67
C GLN A 150 -4.53 16.50 4.45
N THR A 151 -4.67 16.09 3.19
CA THR A 151 -4.85 14.68 2.83
C THR A 151 -3.63 13.85 3.18
N GLU A 152 -2.43 14.35 2.83
CA GLU A 152 -1.17 13.71 3.19
C GLU A 152 -1.04 13.58 4.71
N ASP A 153 -1.25 14.68 5.45
CA ASP A 153 -1.10 14.68 6.90
C ASP A 153 -2.06 13.71 7.58
N PHE A 154 -3.29 13.58 7.08
CA PHE A 154 -4.26 12.62 7.59
C PHE A 154 -3.74 11.19 7.40
N LEU A 155 -3.40 10.80 6.17
CA LEU A 155 -2.92 9.45 5.86
C LEU A 155 -1.67 9.09 6.67
N ILE A 156 -0.71 10.00 6.74
CA ILE A 156 0.53 9.77 7.48
C ILE A 156 0.27 9.67 9.00
N SER A 157 -0.64 10.46 9.56
CA SER A 157 -0.98 10.39 10.98
C SER A 157 -1.68 9.09 11.35
N ILE A 158 -2.57 8.60 10.49
CA ILE A 158 -3.23 7.29 10.68
C ILE A 158 -2.20 6.15 10.67
N TYR A 159 -1.30 6.13 9.68
CA TYR A 159 -0.25 5.11 9.64
C TYR A 159 0.71 5.22 10.82
N HIS A 160 0.96 6.42 11.34
CA HIS A 160 1.74 6.58 12.57
C HIS A 160 1.05 5.90 13.76
N ILE A 161 -0.26 6.07 13.91
CA ILE A 161 -1.02 5.41 14.97
C ILE A 161 -1.03 3.88 14.80
N ILE A 162 -1.23 3.39 13.58
CA ILE A 162 -1.18 1.95 13.27
C ILE A 162 0.18 1.37 13.67
N ILE A 163 1.26 1.98 13.22
CA ILE A 163 2.64 1.53 13.44
C ILE A 163 3.03 1.60 14.92
N GLU A 164 2.64 2.67 15.62
CA GLU A 164 2.83 2.80 17.06
C GLU A 164 2.11 1.67 17.81
N ASN A 165 0.88 1.32 17.42
CA ASN A 165 0.16 0.22 18.07
C ASN A 165 0.81 -1.15 17.80
N ILE A 166 1.23 -1.42 16.57
CA ILE A 166 1.83 -2.72 16.20
C ILE A 166 3.20 -2.90 16.85
N PHE A 167 4.11 -1.93 16.70
CA PHE A 167 5.53 -2.14 17.02
C PHE A 167 5.98 -1.49 18.34
N PHE A 168 5.41 -0.36 18.74
CA PHE A 168 5.94 0.41 19.87
C PHE A 168 5.16 0.25 21.14
N LYS A 169 3.85 -0.07 21.09
CA LYS A 169 3.06 -0.42 22.26
C LYS A 169 3.19 -1.88 22.68
N ASN A 170 4.06 -2.63 22.01
CA ASN A 170 4.37 -4.03 22.30
C ASN A 170 3.16 -4.98 22.29
N LEU A 171 2.17 -4.70 21.42
CA LEU A 171 0.94 -5.47 21.33
C LEU A 171 1.19 -6.96 21.04
N TYR A 172 2.24 -7.28 20.27
CA TYR A 172 2.55 -8.63 19.83
C TYR A 172 3.88 -9.18 20.38
N ASN A 173 4.55 -8.48 21.30
CA ASN A 173 5.85 -8.85 21.85
C ASN A 173 6.93 -9.16 20.79
N ILE A 174 7.10 -8.26 19.83
CA ILE A 174 8.02 -8.37 18.68
C ILE A 174 9.07 -7.26 18.71
N LYS A 175 10.07 -7.35 17.82
CA LYS A 175 11.06 -6.29 17.58
C LYS A 175 10.34 -4.99 17.20
N LYS A 176 10.95 -3.86 17.56
CA LYS A 176 10.47 -2.52 17.18
C LYS A 176 10.93 -2.11 15.78
N GLU A 177 11.95 -2.78 15.28
CA GLU A 177 12.48 -2.57 13.94
C GLU A 177 11.66 -3.37 12.94
N TYR A 178 11.44 -2.77 11.76
CA TYR A 178 10.67 -3.38 10.69
C TYR A 178 11.13 -2.91 9.32
N TYR A 179 10.88 -3.71 8.31
CA TYR A 179 10.91 -3.35 6.90
C TYR A 179 9.57 -2.77 6.50
N LEU A 180 9.57 -1.75 5.65
CA LEU A 180 8.36 -1.08 5.18
C LEU A 180 8.20 -1.29 3.68
N CYS A 181 7.08 -1.89 3.26
CA CYS A 181 6.72 -2.03 1.86
C CYS A 181 5.50 -1.18 1.53
N GLY A 182 5.50 -0.53 0.38
CA GLY A 182 4.34 0.20 -0.10
C GLY A 182 4.12 0.02 -1.59
N HIS A 183 2.88 -0.30 -2.00
CA HIS A 183 2.49 -0.42 -3.41
C HIS A 183 1.67 0.79 -3.86
N SER A 184 1.98 1.37 -5.01
CA SER A 184 1.19 2.44 -5.63
C SER A 184 0.97 3.63 -4.68
N LEU A 185 -0.29 3.96 -4.31
CA LEU A 185 -0.62 4.93 -3.26
C LEU A 185 0.06 4.57 -1.93
N GLY A 186 0.12 3.29 -1.57
CA GLY A 186 0.85 2.82 -0.40
C GLY A 186 2.36 3.14 -0.47
N GLY A 187 2.93 3.14 -1.66
CA GLY A 187 4.31 3.58 -1.90
C GLY A 187 4.50 5.09 -1.65
N PHE A 188 3.53 5.91 -2.04
CA PHE A 188 3.48 7.33 -1.67
C PHE A 188 3.42 7.50 -0.15
N ILE A 189 2.49 6.79 0.51
CA ILE A 189 2.32 6.84 1.96
C ILE A 189 3.59 6.38 2.67
N ALA A 190 4.17 5.24 2.29
CA ALA A 190 5.40 4.70 2.88
C ALA A 190 6.57 5.70 2.77
N SER A 191 6.73 6.32 1.60
CA SER A 191 7.79 7.31 1.37
C SER A 191 7.61 8.56 2.23
N ARG A 192 6.40 9.07 2.33
CA ARG A 192 6.07 10.24 3.17
C ARG A 192 6.18 9.92 4.66
N TYR A 193 5.72 8.72 5.05
CA TYR A 193 5.84 8.25 6.42
C TYR A 193 7.31 8.16 6.86
N MET A 194 8.14 7.50 6.06
CA MET A 194 9.57 7.36 6.31
C MET A 194 10.29 8.71 6.48
N LEU A 195 9.95 9.70 5.65
CA LEU A 195 10.53 11.05 5.73
C LEU A 195 10.16 11.76 7.04
N LYS A 196 8.98 11.48 7.60
CA LYS A 196 8.49 12.13 8.81
C LYS A 196 8.81 11.33 10.07
N TYR A 197 8.73 10.01 10.01
CA TYR A 197 8.87 9.07 11.14
C TYR A 197 9.84 7.93 10.81
N PRO A 198 11.16 8.21 10.66
CA PRO A 198 12.14 7.19 10.24
C PRO A 198 12.45 6.13 11.30
N LYS A 199 12.02 6.34 12.56
CA LYS A 199 12.35 5.46 13.69
C LYS A 199 11.82 4.05 13.49
N GLY A 200 12.70 3.05 13.66
CA GLY A 200 12.36 1.64 13.55
C GLY A 200 12.37 1.10 12.11
N ILE A 201 12.42 1.94 11.10
CA ILE A 201 12.48 1.49 9.70
C ILE A 201 13.90 1.05 9.36
N LYS A 202 14.09 -0.22 9.01
CA LYS A 202 15.38 -0.79 8.59
C LYS A 202 15.67 -0.46 7.12
N LYS A 203 14.75 -0.79 6.24
CA LYS A 203 14.78 -0.53 4.78
C LYS A 203 13.37 -0.36 4.23
N VAL A 204 13.26 0.19 3.04
CA VAL A 204 11.98 0.41 2.37
C VAL A 204 11.96 -0.25 1.00
N LEU A 205 10.87 -0.97 0.72
CA LEU A 205 10.53 -1.56 -0.58
C LEU A 205 9.36 -0.79 -1.19
N LEU A 206 9.56 -0.20 -2.34
CA LEU A 206 8.56 0.57 -3.05
C LEU A 206 8.18 -0.15 -4.36
N LEU A 207 6.97 -0.72 -4.36
CA LEU A 207 6.40 -1.44 -5.49
C LEU A 207 5.56 -0.46 -6.32
N SER A 208 6.03 -0.08 -7.50
CA SER A 208 5.36 0.87 -8.40
C SER A 208 4.81 2.11 -7.68
N PRO A 209 5.62 2.81 -6.88
CA PRO A 209 5.13 3.89 -6.03
C PRO A 209 4.57 5.03 -6.84
N ALA A 210 3.42 5.55 -6.42
CA ALA A 210 2.86 6.77 -6.98
C ALA A 210 3.60 8.01 -6.45
N GLY A 211 3.60 9.10 -7.23
CA GLY A 211 4.00 10.42 -6.74
C GLY A 211 5.49 10.63 -6.50
N ILE A 212 6.37 9.84 -7.12
CA ILE A 212 7.81 10.10 -7.03
C ILE A 212 8.14 11.43 -7.69
N THR A 213 7.61 11.67 -8.87
CA THR A 213 7.84 12.93 -9.60
C THR A 213 6.56 13.71 -9.84
N ASN A 214 6.73 14.93 -10.29
CA ASN A 214 5.63 15.76 -10.79
C ASN A 214 5.69 15.93 -12.34
N HIS A 215 6.57 15.23 -13.02
CA HIS A 215 6.67 15.36 -14.47
C HIS A 215 5.45 14.74 -15.14
N LYS A 216 4.71 15.57 -15.88
CA LYS A 216 3.75 15.08 -16.86
C LYS A 216 4.58 14.41 -17.97
N ILE A 217 4.46 13.11 -18.11
CA ILE A 217 5.13 12.38 -19.19
C ILE A 217 4.35 12.65 -20.47
N PRO A 218 4.91 13.40 -21.44
CA PRO A 218 4.27 13.52 -22.75
C PRO A 218 4.32 12.16 -23.42
N GLY A 219 3.18 11.59 -23.75
CA GLY A 219 3.10 10.47 -24.68
C GLY A 219 3.47 9.10 -24.11
N THR A 220 3.18 8.81 -22.85
CA THR A 220 3.11 7.42 -22.43
C THR A 220 2.05 6.73 -23.28
N ASN A 221 2.46 5.72 -24.05
CA ASN A 221 1.56 4.83 -24.81
C ASN A 221 0.79 3.93 -23.82
N ILE A 222 0.03 4.56 -22.92
CA ILE A 222 -0.80 3.87 -21.91
C ILE A 222 -1.81 2.95 -22.62
N GLY A 223 -2.15 3.24 -23.88
CA GLY A 223 -3.14 2.47 -24.62
C GLY A 223 -2.62 1.25 -25.39
N SER A 224 -1.31 1.06 -25.56
CA SER A 224 -0.82 0.01 -26.45
C SER A 224 -0.88 -1.41 -25.88
N ASN A 225 -1.04 -1.55 -24.54
CA ASN A 225 -1.06 -2.84 -23.85
C ASN A 225 -2.29 -3.02 -22.93
N MET A 226 -3.25 -2.10 -22.97
CA MET A 226 -4.47 -2.22 -22.16
C MET A 226 -5.57 -2.91 -22.97
N ASN A 227 -6.28 -3.85 -22.32
CA ASN A 227 -7.55 -4.38 -22.82
C ASN A 227 -8.50 -3.22 -23.17
N CYS A 228 -9.29 -3.36 -24.24
CA CYS A 228 -10.20 -2.31 -24.68
C CYS A 228 -11.11 -1.78 -23.57
N CYS A 229 -11.58 -2.66 -22.68
CA CYS A 229 -12.39 -2.27 -21.53
C CYS A 229 -11.61 -1.42 -20.51
N PHE A 230 -10.37 -1.76 -20.20
CA PHE A 230 -9.51 -0.96 -19.32
C PHE A 230 -9.15 0.39 -19.94
N TYR A 231 -8.92 0.44 -21.24
CA TYR A 231 -8.68 1.70 -21.96
C TYR A 231 -9.93 2.60 -21.92
N CYS A 232 -11.12 2.06 -22.17
CA CYS A 232 -12.37 2.82 -22.06
C CYS A 232 -12.60 3.32 -20.63
N LEU A 233 -12.39 2.47 -19.61
CA LEU A 233 -12.50 2.86 -18.21
C LEU A 233 -11.46 3.93 -17.83
N TYR A 234 -10.25 3.82 -18.34
CA TYR A 234 -9.20 4.81 -18.15
C TYR A 234 -9.59 6.16 -18.78
N ILE A 235 -10.10 6.18 -20.01
CA ILE A 235 -10.57 7.40 -20.66
C ILE A 235 -11.76 8.00 -19.92
N ILE A 236 -12.71 7.19 -19.48
CA ILE A 236 -13.85 7.63 -18.66
C ILE A 236 -13.33 8.21 -17.33
N ALA A 237 -12.39 7.55 -16.68
CA ALA A 237 -11.76 8.06 -15.46
C ALA A 237 -11.10 9.42 -15.67
N LEU A 238 -10.34 9.58 -16.77
CA LEU A 238 -9.68 10.83 -17.11
C LEU A 238 -10.64 11.97 -17.44
N THR A 239 -11.69 11.67 -18.22
CA THR A 239 -12.56 12.70 -18.81
C THR A 239 -13.77 13.06 -17.97
N CYS A 240 -14.31 12.09 -17.25
CA CYS A 240 -15.55 12.25 -16.50
C CYS A 240 -15.37 12.13 -14.98
N LEU A 241 -14.64 11.11 -14.52
CA LEU A 241 -14.57 10.81 -13.09
C LEU A 241 -13.67 11.78 -12.34
N TRP A 242 -12.51 12.08 -12.91
CA TRP A 242 -11.53 12.95 -12.24
C TRP A 242 -12.03 14.38 -12.05
N PRO A 243 -12.58 15.07 -13.07
CA PRO A 243 -13.15 16.40 -12.88
C PRO A 243 -14.37 16.42 -11.95
N CYS A 244 -15.19 15.38 -11.99
CA CYS A 244 -16.42 15.28 -11.19
C CYS A 244 -16.16 14.68 -9.79
N LYS A 245 -14.93 14.22 -9.48
CA LYS A 245 -14.58 13.53 -8.23
C LYS A 245 -15.52 12.37 -7.92
N ILE A 246 -15.88 11.60 -8.94
CA ILE A 246 -16.76 10.45 -8.78
C ILE A 246 -16.00 9.34 -8.04
N ARG A 247 -16.63 8.78 -7.01
CA ARG A 247 -16.01 7.75 -6.16
C ARG A 247 -16.01 6.41 -6.86
N ALA A 248 -15.03 5.56 -6.55
CA ALA A 248 -14.97 4.19 -7.07
C ALA A 248 -16.25 3.38 -6.76
N GLN A 249 -16.90 3.68 -5.64
CA GLN A 249 -18.19 3.11 -5.23
C GLN A 249 -19.34 3.45 -6.19
N ASP A 250 -19.34 4.65 -6.75
CA ASP A 250 -20.38 5.09 -7.67
C ASP A 250 -20.26 4.37 -9.03
N LEU A 251 -19.06 3.85 -9.35
CA LEU A 251 -18.79 3.00 -10.52
C LEU A 251 -19.20 1.54 -10.31
N TYR A 252 -19.26 1.10 -9.07
CA TYR A 252 -19.61 -0.26 -8.69
C TYR A 252 -21.01 -0.68 -9.19
N ILE A 253 -21.92 0.27 -9.38
CA ILE A 253 -23.29 0.04 -9.89
C ILE A 253 -23.28 -0.49 -11.33
N CYS A 254 -22.16 -0.42 -12.06
CA CYS A 254 -22.05 -0.93 -13.41
C CYS A 254 -21.70 -2.43 -13.43
N CYS A 255 -22.59 -3.27 -13.98
CA CYS A 255 -22.37 -4.72 -14.12
C CYS A 255 -21.09 -5.08 -14.89
N CYS A 256 -20.60 -4.20 -15.76
CA CYS A 256 -19.33 -4.38 -16.46
C CYS A 256 -18.12 -4.36 -15.51
N PHE A 257 -18.19 -3.63 -14.40
CA PHE A 257 -17.11 -3.51 -13.44
C PHE A 257 -16.89 -4.82 -12.66
N HIS A 258 -17.98 -5.51 -12.30
CA HIS A 258 -17.92 -6.84 -11.69
C HIS A 258 -17.16 -7.87 -12.53
N ASN A 259 -17.46 -7.91 -13.82
CA ASN A 259 -16.78 -8.82 -14.74
C ASN A 259 -15.31 -8.44 -14.92
N CYS A 260 -14.98 -7.14 -14.97
CA CYS A 260 -13.59 -6.67 -15.02
C CYS A 260 -12.78 -7.08 -13.79
N ILE A 261 -13.38 -7.04 -12.59
CA ILE A 261 -12.70 -7.51 -11.37
C ILE A 261 -12.42 -9.01 -11.46
N LYS A 262 -13.39 -9.82 -11.85
CA LYS A 262 -13.20 -11.28 -12.03
C LYS A 262 -12.09 -11.59 -13.03
N GLU A 263 -12.08 -10.89 -14.16
CA GLU A 263 -11.07 -11.08 -15.20
C GLU A 263 -9.68 -10.62 -14.74
N SER A 264 -9.58 -9.58 -13.89
CA SER A 264 -8.29 -9.07 -13.42
C SER A 264 -7.49 -10.08 -12.59
N TYR A 265 -8.17 -10.98 -11.90
CA TYR A 265 -7.54 -12.09 -11.15
C TYR A 265 -7.26 -13.32 -12.02
N GLY A 266 -7.69 -13.33 -13.28
CA GLY A 266 -7.41 -14.42 -14.24
C GLY A 266 -5.94 -14.52 -14.66
N PHE A 267 -5.12 -13.51 -14.38
CA PHE A 267 -3.70 -13.45 -14.76
C PHE A 267 -2.74 -13.95 -13.69
N TYR A 268 -3.26 -14.44 -12.56
CA TYR A 268 -2.41 -14.96 -11.49
C TYR A 268 -1.77 -16.28 -11.92
N ASP A 269 -0.44 -16.38 -11.81
CA ASP A 269 0.29 -17.63 -12.03
C ASP A 269 0.29 -18.47 -10.75
N PHE A 270 -0.59 -19.48 -10.71
CA PHE A 270 -0.71 -20.42 -9.60
C PHE A 270 0.39 -21.47 -9.53
N ASN A 271 1.41 -21.42 -10.38
CA ASN A 271 2.56 -22.31 -10.31
C ASN A 271 3.41 -22.02 -9.07
N LEU A 272 2.93 -22.43 -7.91
CA LEU A 272 3.71 -22.48 -6.70
C LEU A 272 4.85 -23.48 -6.90
N ASP A 273 6.08 -23.12 -6.49
CA ASP A 273 7.22 -24.03 -6.59
C ASP A 273 6.97 -25.28 -5.74
N GLU A 274 7.46 -26.44 -6.21
CA GLU A 274 7.26 -27.70 -5.49
C GLU A 274 7.78 -27.68 -4.05
N GLU A 275 8.78 -26.83 -3.77
CA GLU A 275 9.32 -26.60 -2.42
C GLU A 275 8.40 -25.72 -1.55
N GLU A 276 7.54 -24.92 -2.14
CA GLU A 276 6.59 -24.04 -1.44
C GLU A 276 5.27 -24.74 -1.12
N ILE A 277 4.98 -25.84 -1.81
CA ILE A 277 3.78 -26.63 -1.59
C ILE A 277 4.02 -27.51 -0.36
N LYS A 278 3.44 -27.13 0.79
CA LYS A 278 3.32 -28.07 1.91
C LYS A 278 2.59 -29.30 1.41
N LYS A 279 3.04 -30.47 1.82
CA LYS A 279 2.26 -31.69 1.62
C LYS A 279 1.05 -31.64 2.54
N ASN A 280 -0.07 -32.14 2.08
CA ASN A 280 -1.23 -32.38 2.95
C ASN A 280 -0.83 -33.27 4.14
N LYS A 281 -1.64 -33.25 5.21
CA LYS A 281 -1.40 -34.14 6.40
C LYS A 281 -1.26 -35.60 6.07
N ASP A 282 -1.80 -36.03 4.93
CA ASP A 282 -1.69 -37.42 4.40
C ASP A 282 -0.48 -37.65 3.49
N GLY A 283 0.37 -36.60 3.28
CA GLY A 283 1.56 -36.67 2.42
C GLY A 283 1.31 -36.40 0.94
N SER A 284 0.05 -36.17 0.51
CA SER A 284 -0.28 -35.84 -0.87
C SER A 284 0.13 -34.41 -1.22
N LYS A 285 0.31 -34.13 -2.54
CA LYS A 285 0.60 -32.79 -3.02
C LYS A 285 -0.62 -31.91 -2.84
N PHE A 286 -0.44 -30.74 -2.22
CA PHE A 286 -1.49 -29.74 -2.12
C PHE A 286 -1.73 -29.13 -3.51
N ILE A 287 -2.97 -29.07 -3.95
CA ILE A 287 -3.36 -28.49 -5.24
C ILE A 287 -4.30 -27.33 -4.94
N VAL A 288 -3.96 -26.16 -5.47
CA VAL A 288 -4.82 -24.96 -5.40
C VAL A 288 -6.00 -25.17 -6.34
N ASP A 289 -7.21 -25.01 -5.85
CA ASP A 289 -8.40 -24.88 -6.70
C ASP A 289 -8.47 -23.44 -7.24
N GLU A 290 -7.94 -23.25 -8.45
CA GLU A 290 -7.80 -21.94 -9.08
C GLU A 290 -9.13 -21.22 -9.28
N GLU A 291 -10.18 -21.93 -9.70
CA GLU A 291 -11.48 -21.32 -9.96
C GLU A 291 -12.13 -20.85 -8.65
N LYS A 292 -12.08 -21.68 -7.64
CA LYS A 292 -12.56 -21.33 -6.30
C LYS A 292 -11.76 -20.18 -5.70
N PHE A 293 -10.45 -20.18 -5.88
CA PHE A 293 -9.57 -19.11 -5.42
C PHE A 293 -9.90 -17.76 -6.07
N LYS A 294 -10.08 -17.74 -7.39
CA LYS A 294 -10.50 -16.55 -8.15
C LYS A 294 -11.88 -16.04 -7.71
N GLU A 295 -12.79 -16.95 -7.43
CA GLU A 295 -14.11 -16.61 -6.92
C GLU A 295 -14.03 -15.93 -5.55
N ILE A 296 -13.26 -16.48 -4.61
CA ILE A 296 -13.08 -15.93 -3.26
C ILE A 296 -12.45 -14.54 -3.34
N LEU A 297 -11.36 -14.38 -4.10
CA LEU A 297 -10.71 -13.08 -4.29
C LEU A 297 -11.67 -12.03 -4.89
N SER A 298 -12.43 -12.43 -5.89
CA SER A 298 -13.39 -11.54 -6.53
C SER A 298 -14.49 -11.11 -5.55
N ASN A 299 -15.00 -12.04 -4.75
CA ASN A 299 -16.02 -11.75 -3.74
C ASN A 299 -15.48 -10.80 -2.66
N LEU A 300 -14.24 -11.00 -2.18
CA LEU A 300 -13.60 -10.12 -1.22
C LEU A 300 -13.37 -8.72 -1.81
N ALA A 301 -12.87 -8.62 -3.04
CA ALA A 301 -12.67 -7.34 -3.71
C ALA A 301 -14.01 -6.59 -3.88
N ILE A 302 -15.07 -7.30 -4.29
CA ILE A 302 -16.42 -6.74 -4.41
C ILE A 302 -16.92 -6.23 -3.06
N LEU A 303 -16.83 -7.04 -1.99
CA LEU A 303 -17.24 -6.64 -0.65
C LEU A 303 -16.49 -5.40 -0.15
N SER A 304 -15.20 -5.29 -0.47
CA SER A 304 -14.40 -4.11 -0.08
C SER A 304 -14.87 -2.83 -0.79
N LEU A 305 -15.41 -2.92 -1.99
CA LEU A 305 -15.94 -1.80 -2.77
C LEU A 305 -17.40 -1.46 -2.41
N GLU A 306 -18.20 -2.48 -2.03
CA GLU A 306 -19.58 -2.27 -1.56
C GLU A 306 -19.62 -1.51 -0.23
N TYR A 307 -18.56 -1.60 0.56
CA TYR A 307 -18.52 -0.95 1.85
C TYR A 307 -18.44 0.57 1.69
N PRO A 308 -19.45 1.33 2.13
CA PRO A 308 -19.52 2.76 1.87
C PRO A 308 -18.46 3.53 2.63
N GLY A 309 -17.82 4.52 2.01
CA GLY A 309 -16.84 5.39 2.68
C GLY A 309 -16.26 6.46 1.78
N ASP A 310 -15.85 7.58 2.37
CA ASP A 310 -15.51 8.80 1.64
C ASP A 310 -14.00 9.00 1.41
N LEU A 311 -13.13 8.10 1.92
CA LEU A 311 -11.68 8.32 1.82
C LEU A 311 -11.14 8.10 0.40
N ASN A 312 -11.91 7.51 -0.50
CA ASN A 312 -11.54 7.38 -1.90
C ASN A 312 -11.30 8.74 -2.58
N ASP A 313 -11.86 9.81 -2.03
CA ASP A 313 -11.61 11.17 -2.50
C ASP A 313 -10.16 11.64 -2.30
N CYS A 314 -9.38 10.97 -1.45
CA CYS A 314 -7.99 11.33 -1.18
C CYS A 314 -7.14 11.40 -2.46
N ILE A 315 -7.41 10.52 -3.43
CA ILE A 315 -6.68 10.45 -4.68
C ILE A 315 -6.75 11.76 -5.47
N TYR A 316 -7.92 12.44 -5.48
CA TYR A 316 -8.15 13.69 -6.22
C TYR A 316 -7.43 14.88 -5.61
N TYR A 317 -7.05 14.79 -4.34
CA TYR A 317 -6.27 15.84 -3.67
C TYR A 317 -4.78 15.59 -3.74
N LEU A 318 -4.35 14.34 -3.82
CA LEU A 318 -2.92 14.00 -3.81
C LEU A 318 -2.30 14.03 -5.21
N PHE A 319 -3.06 13.62 -6.22
CA PHE A 319 -2.51 13.38 -7.55
C PHE A 319 -3.16 14.25 -8.63
N THR A 320 -2.38 14.50 -9.68
CA THR A 320 -2.84 15.10 -10.93
C THR A 320 -3.12 13.99 -11.95
N LEU A 321 -3.63 14.34 -13.12
CA LEU A 321 -3.71 13.46 -14.26
C LEU A 321 -2.44 13.55 -15.11
N PRO A 322 -1.83 12.42 -15.48
CA PRO A 322 -2.13 11.04 -15.04
C PRO A 322 -1.81 10.79 -13.56
N PRO A 323 -2.41 9.81 -12.90
CA PRO A 323 -2.24 9.57 -11.46
C PRO A 323 -0.82 9.20 -11.02
N SER A 324 0.12 9.04 -11.94
CA SER A 324 1.55 8.91 -11.65
C SER A 324 2.19 10.21 -11.13
N SER A 325 1.59 11.36 -11.41
CA SER A 325 2.07 12.69 -10.99
C SER A 325 1.34 13.17 -9.75
N THR A 326 2.04 13.88 -8.87
CA THR A 326 1.48 14.39 -7.61
C THR A 326 1.66 15.90 -7.48
N PHE A 327 0.78 16.54 -6.68
CA PHE A 327 0.99 17.91 -6.21
C PHE A 327 2.17 18.03 -5.22
N LEU A 328 2.57 16.92 -4.62
CA LEU A 328 3.60 16.84 -3.58
C LEU A 328 4.68 15.82 -3.97
N PRO A 329 5.55 16.11 -4.96
CA PRO A 329 6.56 15.14 -5.43
C PRO A 329 7.56 14.78 -4.33
N ILE A 330 7.95 13.51 -4.29
CA ILE A 330 8.76 12.95 -3.21
C ILE A 330 10.25 12.95 -3.55
N GLU A 331 10.61 12.87 -4.84
CA GLU A 331 11.98 12.72 -5.33
C GLU A 331 12.97 13.66 -4.65
N GLY A 332 12.67 14.97 -4.66
CA GLY A 332 13.55 15.97 -4.05
C GLY A 332 13.73 15.79 -2.54
N SER A 333 12.72 15.24 -1.83
CA SER A 333 12.84 14.98 -0.40
C SER A 333 13.65 13.72 -0.12
N LEU A 334 13.57 12.71 -0.98
CA LEU A 334 14.36 11.48 -0.86
C LEU A 334 15.85 11.74 -1.04
N MET A 335 16.26 12.65 -1.91
CA MET A 335 17.67 12.99 -2.11
C MET A 335 18.38 13.45 -0.83
N TYR A 336 17.65 13.98 0.14
CA TYR A 336 18.18 14.45 1.43
C TYR A 336 18.03 13.43 2.57
N LEU A 337 17.44 12.28 2.31
CA LEU A 337 17.30 11.22 3.30
C LEU A 337 18.61 10.43 3.39
N ASN A 338 19.30 10.44 4.52
CA ASN A 338 20.66 9.89 4.63
C ASN A 338 20.77 8.53 5.34
N THR A 339 19.67 7.96 5.84
CA THR A 339 19.73 6.87 6.81
C THR A 339 19.02 5.58 6.42
N ILE A 340 18.20 5.58 5.37
CA ILE A 340 17.37 4.41 5.02
C ILE A 340 17.57 4.06 3.54
N ASP A 341 17.90 2.80 3.29
CA ASP A 341 18.03 2.27 1.93
C ASP A 341 16.63 2.01 1.33
N ILE A 342 16.49 2.29 0.04
CA ILE A 342 15.24 2.16 -0.68
C ILE A 342 15.43 1.30 -1.93
N VAL A 343 14.59 0.29 -2.05
CA VAL A 343 14.49 -0.57 -3.23
C VAL A 343 13.21 -0.23 -3.97
N PHE A 344 13.33 0.18 -5.23
CA PHE A 344 12.22 0.42 -6.14
C PHE A 344 12.05 -0.78 -7.05
N VAL A 345 10.83 -1.27 -7.20
CA VAL A 345 10.49 -2.31 -8.17
C VAL A 345 9.29 -1.86 -9.00
N TYR A 346 9.39 -2.02 -10.31
CA TYR A 346 8.32 -1.70 -11.25
C TYR A 346 8.00 -2.91 -12.12
N GLY A 347 6.73 -3.10 -12.44
CA GLY A 347 6.34 -4.05 -13.46
C GLY A 347 6.86 -3.64 -14.85
N LYS A 348 7.13 -4.62 -15.72
CA LYS A 348 7.58 -4.34 -17.10
C LYS A 348 6.61 -3.45 -17.85
N ASN A 349 5.32 -3.74 -17.73
CA ASN A 349 4.23 -3.06 -18.42
C ASN A 349 3.47 -2.08 -17.51
N ASP A 350 4.12 -1.62 -16.43
CA ASP A 350 3.52 -0.68 -15.49
C ASP A 350 3.37 0.70 -16.10
N PHE A 351 2.26 1.35 -15.82
CA PHE A 351 1.99 2.73 -16.24
C PHE A 351 2.60 3.79 -15.31
N MET A 352 3.13 3.40 -14.15
CA MET A 352 3.75 4.34 -13.21
C MET A 352 5.08 4.87 -13.74
N ASP A 353 5.32 6.17 -13.47
CA ASP A 353 6.57 6.81 -13.84
C ASP A 353 7.73 6.31 -12.98
N LYS A 354 8.72 5.71 -13.64
CA LYS A 354 9.95 5.21 -13.02
C LYS A 354 11.16 6.13 -13.17
N PHE A 355 11.03 7.22 -13.92
CA PHE A 355 12.18 8.10 -14.18
C PHE A 355 12.72 8.79 -12.91
N GLY A 356 11.86 9.12 -11.95
CA GLY A 356 12.30 9.65 -10.66
C GLY A 356 13.15 8.66 -9.87
N ALA A 357 12.76 7.37 -9.87
CA ALA A 357 13.56 6.32 -9.24
C ALA A 357 14.91 6.12 -9.95
N TYR A 358 14.94 6.19 -11.29
CA TYR A 358 16.22 6.14 -12.02
C TYR A 358 17.15 7.32 -11.68
N ARG A 359 16.63 8.54 -11.56
CA ARG A 359 17.45 9.69 -11.14
C ARG A 359 17.99 9.55 -9.74
N LEU A 360 17.18 9.03 -8.80
CA LEU A 360 17.64 8.71 -7.44
C LEU A 360 18.73 7.65 -7.44
N ASN A 361 18.57 6.59 -8.24
CA ASN A 361 19.61 5.56 -8.38
C ASN A 361 20.91 6.12 -9.00
N GLN A 362 20.83 7.00 -10.00
CA GLN A 362 22.00 7.69 -10.56
C GLN A 362 22.67 8.62 -9.54
N TYR A 363 21.89 9.24 -8.66
CA TYR A 363 22.42 10.10 -7.60
C TYR A 363 23.18 9.32 -6.53
N ASP A 364 22.63 8.20 -6.05
CA ASP A 364 23.28 7.31 -5.08
C ASP A 364 22.86 5.84 -5.33
N PRO A 365 23.64 5.08 -6.14
CA PRO A 365 23.28 3.71 -6.48
C PRO A 365 23.46 2.73 -5.32
N ASN A 366 24.12 3.11 -4.25
CA ASN A 366 24.23 2.26 -3.06
C ASN A 366 22.97 2.30 -2.23
N LYS A 367 22.34 3.45 -2.15
CA LYS A 367 21.17 3.72 -1.35
C LYS A 367 19.86 3.44 -2.08
N TYR A 368 19.77 3.76 -3.35
CA TYR A 368 18.57 3.60 -4.18
C TYR A 368 18.80 2.50 -5.18
N LYS A 369 18.18 1.34 -4.96
CA LYS A 369 18.17 0.26 -5.94
C LYS A 369 16.92 0.33 -6.78
N ILE A 370 17.01 -0.03 -8.05
CA ILE A 370 15.85 -0.07 -8.94
C ILE A 370 15.84 -1.34 -9.77
N TYR A 371 14.69 -2.02 -9.79
CA TYR A 371 14.44 -3.25 -10.53
C TYR A 371 13.20 -3.08 -11.39
N THR A 372 13.16 -3.81 -12.48
CA THR A 372 11.97 -3.96 -13.33
C THR A 372 11.75 -5.45 -13.54
N THR A 373 10.55 -5.93 -13.24
CA THR A 373 10.19 -7.34 -13.45
C THR A 373 10.17 -7.67 -14.95
N LYS A 374 10.36 -8.95 -15.28
CA LYS A 374 10.31 -9.43 -16.68
C LYS A 374 8.87 -9.47 -17.20
N PHE A 375 7.92 -9.68 -16.30
CA PHE A 375 6.49 -9.80 -16.56
C PHE A 375 5.69 -8.89 -15.64
N GLY A 376 4.37 -8.83 -15.84
CA GLY A 376 3.44 -8.11 -15.00
C GLY A 376 3.29 -6.63 -15.33
N GLY A 377 2.16 -6.10 -14.95
CA GLY A 377 1.77 -4.69 -15.03
C GLY A 377 1.91 -3.98 -13.69
N HIS A 378 0.90 -3.17 -13.35
CA HIS A 378 0.87 -2.43 -12.08
C HIS A 378 0.70 -3.33 -10.86
N SER A 379 0.06 -4.49 -11.02
CA SER A 379 -0.23 -5.45 -9.96
C SER A 379 0.74 -6.65 -9.94
N PHE A 380 1.96 -6.47 -10.41
CA PHE A 380 2.97 -7.53 -10.52
C PHE A 380 3.24 -8.27 -9.20
N ALA A 381 2.91 -7.69 -8.05
CA ALA A 381 3.03 -8.35 -6.76
C ALA A 381 2.22 -9.66 -6.65
N TYR A 382 1.13 -9.79 -7.42
CA TYR A 382 0.40 -11.05 -7.54
C TYR A 382 0.41 -11.63 -8.96
N GLU A 383 0.70 -10.83 -10.01
CA GLU A 383 0.82 -11.33 -11.38
C GLU A 383 2.12 -12.13 -11.59
N SER A 384 3.20 -11.76 -10.91
CA SER A 384 4.52 -12.40 -11.00
C SER A 384 5.29 -12.36 -9.67
N PRO A 385 4.74 -12.91 -8.58
CA PRO A 385 5.30 -12.78 -7.22
C PRO A 385 6.71 -13.35 -7.10
N LYS A 386 7.03 -14.41 -7.84
CA LYS A 386 8.35 -15.07 -7.80
C LYS A 386 9.49 -14.17 -8.26
N GLU A 387 9.21 -13.16 -9.08
CA GLU A 387 10.24 -12.20 -9.46
C GLU A 387 10.66 -11.27 -8.32
N LEU A 388 9.86 -11.19 -7.25
CA LEU A 388 10.20 -10.45 -6.05
C LEU A 388 11.04 -11.26 -5.03
N TYR A 389 11.02 -12.59 -5.08
CA TYR A 389 11.70 -13.43 -4.12
C TYR A 389 13.22 -13.17 -4.04
N PRO A 390 13.97 -13.08 -5.17
CA PRO A 390 15.38 -12.73 -5.12
C PRO A 390 15.64 -11.35 -4.51
N ILE A 391 14.72 -10.41 -4.66
CA ILE A 391 14.84 -9.07 -4.09
C ILE A 391 14.68 -9.13 -2.55
N PHE A 392 13.75 -9.94 -2.05
CA PHE A 392 13.63 -10.17 -0.61
C PHE A 392 14.88 -10.87 -0.04
N GLU A 393 15.46 -11.83 -0.74
CA GLU A 393 16.66 -12.55 -0.31
C GLU A 393 17.93 -11.67 -0.34
N GLU A 394 18.03 -10.77 -1.33
CA GLU A 394 19.22 -9.93 -1.47
C GLU A 394 19.21 -8.73 -0.52
N PHE A 395 18.04 -8.15 -0.24
CA PHE A 395 17.98 -6.83 0.43
C PHE A 395 17.34 -6.85 1.81
N PHE A 396 16.59 -7.86 2.15
CA PHE A 396 15.78 -7.91 3.36
C PHE A 396 16.06 -9.17 4.19
#